data_5696d032fa14f2995bc331f9f7a6124e
#
_entry.id   5696d032fa14f2995bc331f9f7a6124e
#
_cell.length_a   1.000
_cell.length_b   1.000
_cell.length_c   1.000
_cell.angle_alpha   90.00
_cell.angle_beta   90.00
_cell.angle_gamma   90.00
#
_symmetry.space_group_name_H-M   'P 1'
#
loop_
_entity.id
_entity.type
_entity.pdbx_description
1 polymer ?
#
loop_
_entity_poly.entity_id
_entity_poly.type
_entity_poly.pdbx_seq_one_letter_code
_entity_poly.pdbx_strand_id
1 'polypeptide(L)'
;KKKKGKSGAVSQFEAFSAAISGTVGTGNIIGVTSAILTGGPGAVVWMWISAFFGMITNYAENVLGLYYRKKNKDGSFSGGAFYYIAYGIKQKWLGYLAAIFCMLAAVGMSGVQTNKISGTISSAAGNSETWFKLMIGIIVAVFAAVVIIGGIKRIGRIASMLVPVMSLLFIAASLVIIVMNAHAIPEVFRLIFSGVFGFKAMAGGFGGYVFSQVIKKGMARGVFSNEAGLGSSVIAHSASETREPVKQGLWGIFEVFFDTFIICTLTAFVILTTYVNNGQLQGF
;
A
#
# COMPACT_ATOMS: atom_id res chain seq x y z
N LYS A 1 18.62 -20.55 -24.47
CA LYS A 1 19.52 -20.05 -23.37
C LYS A 1 19.70 -18.55 -23.58
N LYS A 2 18.89 -17.71 -22.92
CA LYS A 2 19.14 -16.26 -22.87
C LYS A 2 20.46 -16.04 -22.12
N LYS A 3 21.45 -15.44 -22.79
CA LYS A 3 22.64 -14.92 -22.13
C LYS A 3 22.17 -14.00 -21.01
N LYS A 4 22.44 -14.36 -19.76
CA LYS A 4 22.37 -13.44 -18.62
C LYS A 4 23.42 -12.35 -18.84
N GLY A 5 23.07 -11.33 -19.60
CA GLY A 5 23.85 -10.10 -19.64
C GLY A 5 23.88 -9.52 -18.24
N LYS A 6 25.02 -8.99 -17.82
CA LYS A 6 25.18 -8.20 -16.60
C LYS A 6 24.42 -6.85 -16.75
N SER A 7 23.09 -6.91 -16.92
CA SER A 7 22.26 -5.72 -16.93
C SER A 7 22.13 -5.23 -15.49
N GLY A 8 22.32 -3.95 -15.27
CA GLY A 8 22.03 -3.28 -14.00
C GLY A 8 20.53 -3.28 -13.65
N ALA A 9 19.65 -3.64 -14.59
CA ALA A 9 18.21 -3.70 -14.45
C ALA A 9 17.75 -4.94 -13.67
N VAL A 10 16.55 -4.85 -13.11
CA VAL A 10 15.85 -5.94 -12.41
C VAL A 10 14.76 -6.54 -13.31
N SER A 11 14.32 -7.77 -13.03
CA SER A 11 13.19 -8.37 -13.75
C SER A 11 11.89 -7.61 -13.48
N GLN A 12 10.87 -7.79 -14.31
CA GLN A 12 9.55 -7.17 -14.11
C GLN A 12 8.94 -7.57 -12.77
N PHE A 13 9.08 -8.84 -12.39
CA PHE A 13 8.57 -9.36 -11.12
C PHE A 13 9.35 -8.81 -9.92
N GLU A 14 10.67 -8.66 -10.00
CA GLU A 14 11.46 -8.03 -8.94
C GLU A 14 11.10 -6.54 -8.78
N ALA A 15 10.87 -5.82 -9.88
CA ALA A 15 10.42 -4.42 -9.85
C ALA A 15 9.03 -4.30 -9.21
N PHE A 16 8.08 -5.14 -9.62
CA PHE A 16 6.75 -5.24 -9.02
C PHE A 16 6.83 -5.60 -7.54
N SER A 17 7.62 -6.60 -7.17
CA SER A 17 7.77 -7.01 -5.77
C SER A 17 8.40 -5.92 -4.91
N ALA A 18 9.35 -5.15 -5.47
CA ALA A 18 9.91 -3.99 -4.78
C ALA A 18 8.85 -2.90 -4.56
N ALA A 19 8.01 -2.62 -5.56
CA ALA A 19 6.92 -1.66 -5.45
C ALA A 19 5.89 -2.11 -4.40
N ILE A 20 5.37 -3.33 -4.51
CA ILE A 20 4.35 -3.85 -3.60
C ILE A 20 4.85 -4.04 -2.16
N SER A 21 6.17 -4.20 -1.95
CA SER A 21 6.75 -4.24 -0.60
C SER A 21 6.67 -2.91 0.12
N GLY A 22 6.47 -1.81 -0.60
CA GLY A 22 6.22 -0.49 -0.03
C GLY A 22 4.76 -0.29 0.36
N THR A 23 3.83 -0.85 -0.43
CA THR A 23 2.39 -0.66 -0.25
C THR A 23 1.77 -1.68 0.69
N VAL A 24 2.06 -2.97 0.53
CA VAL A 24 1.52 -4.03 1.41
C VAL A 24 2.30 -4.10 2.72
N GLY A 25 1.67 -3.62 3.79
CA GLY A 25 2.29 -3.56 5.11
C GLY A 25 1.30 -3.31 6.24
N THR A 26 1.74 -2.61 7.27
CA THR A 26 0.91 -2.30 8.44
C THR A 26 -0.28 -1.38 8.10
N GLY A 27 -0.20 -0.63 6.99
CA GLY A 27 -1.28 0.19 6.47
C GLY A 27 -2.54 -0.60 6.13
N ASN A 28 -2.37 -1.78 5.53
CA ASN A 28 -3.46 -2.66 5.14
C ASN A 28 -4.20 -3.28 6.34
N ILE A 29 -3.56 -3.35 7.51
CA ILE A 29 -4.17 -3.90 8.73
C ILE A 29 -4.68 -2.74 9.60
N ILE A 30 -3.77 -1.94 10.15
CA ILE A 30 -4.10 -0.87 11.10
C ILE A 30 -4.85 0.28 10.40
N GLY A 31 -4.51 0.54 9.13
CA GLY A 31 -5.19 1.55 8.33
C GLY A 31 -6.65 1.21 8.08
N VAL A 32 -6.94 -0.02 7.66
CA VAL A 32 -8.30 -0.51 7.44
C VAL A 32 -9.09 -0.53 8.74
N THR A 33 -8.48 -1.03 9.82
CA THR A 33 -9.07 -0.98 11.17
C THR A 33 -9.48 0.45 11.54
N SER A 34 -8.57 1.40 11.38
CA SER A 34 -8.84 2.81 11.66
C SER A 34 -9.94 3.39 10.77
N ALA A 35 -10.01 3.01 9.48
CA ALA A 35 -11.08 3.46 8.59
C ALA A 35 -12.45 2.97 9.03
N ILE A 36 -12.54 1.70 9.41
CA ILE A 36 -13.78 1.08 9.92
C ILE A 36 -14.20 1.72 11.25
N LEU A 37 -13.27 1.90 12.19
CA LEU A 37 -13.56 2.48 13.50
C LEU A 37 -13.99 3.97 13.45
N THR A 38 -13.44 4.74 12.50
CA THR A 38 -13.69 6.19 12.43
C THR A 38 -14.66 6.60 11.33
N GLY A 39 -14.81 5.79 10.31
CA GLY A 39 -15.68 6.04 9.15
C GLY A 39 -16.83 5.04 9.03
N GLY A 40 -16.87 3.99 9.88
CA GLY A 40 -17.84 2.90 9.80
C GLY A 40 -17.51 1.89 8.71
N PRO A 41 -18.28 0.77 8.66
CA PRO A 41 -18.08 -0.31 7.67
C PRO A 41 -18.17 0.17 6.22
N GLY A 42 -18.99 1.18 5.94
CA GLY A 42 -19.15 1.75 4.58
C GLY A 42 -17.87 2.39 4.01
N ALA A 43 -16.88 2.72 4.85
CA ALA A 43 -15.59 3.21 4.39
C ALA A 43 -14.86 2.23 3.45
N VAL A 44 -15.15 0.93 3.56
CA VAL A 44 -14.57 -0.13 2.70
C VAL A 44 -14.94 0.10 1.23
N VAL A 45 -16.18 0.45 0.92
CA VAL A 45 -16.60 0.75 -0.45
C VAL A 45 -15.85 1.95 -1.02
N TRP A 46 -15.67 2.99 -0.21
CA TRP A 46 -14.92 4.17 -0.62
C TRP A 46 -13.42 3.89 -0.81
N MET A 47 -12.86 2.91 -0.08
CA MET A 47 -11.52 2.39 -0.37
C MET A 47 -11.48 1.71 -1.74
N TRP A 48 -12.49 0.88 -2.10
CA TRP A 48 -12.55 0.25 -3.43
C TRP A 48 -12.69 1.27 -4.55
N ILE A 49 -13.55 2.28 -4.37
CA ILE A 49 -13.69 3.38 -5.33
C ILE A 49 -12.36 4.11 -5.52
N SER A 50 -11.69 4.44 -4.42
CA SER A 50 -10.36 5.04 -4.45
C SER A 50 -9.34 4.19 -5.22
N ALA A 51 -9.33 2.88 -4.96
CA ALA A 51 -8.41 1.96 -5.63
C ALA A 51 -8.71 1.82 -7.12
N PHE A 52 -9.97 1.87 -7.52
CA PHE A 52 -10.34 1.86 -8.95
C PHE A 52 -9.68 3.02 -9.71
N PHE A 53 -9.75 4.24 -9.19
CA PHE A 53 -9.05 5.38 -9.75
C PHE A 53 -7.53 5.27 -9.56
N GLY A 54 -7.09 4.71 -8.44
CA GLY A 54 -5.69 4.44 -8.15
C GLY A 54 -5.04 3.50 -9.16
N MET A 55 -5.74 2.46 -9.64
CA MET A 55 -5.24 1.57 -10.69
C MET A 55 -4.92 2.32 -11.99
N ILE A 56 -5.79 3.25 -12.39
CA ILE A 56 -5.58 4.07 -13.59
C ILE A 56 -4.39 5.01 -13.39
N THR A 57 -4.31 5.64 -12.22
CA THR A 57 -3.22 6.56 -11.85
C THR A 57 -1.88 5.82 -11.85
N ASN A 58 -1.78 4.69 -11.16
CA ASN A 58 -0.54 3.92 -11.06
C ASN A 58 -0.11 3.34 -12.42
N TYR A 59 -1.08 2.90 -13.26
CA TYR A 59 -0.80 2.53 -14.64
C TYR A 59 -0.13 3.66 -15.41
N ALA A 60 -0.73 4.86 -15.37
CA ALA A 60 -0.21 6.02 -16.10
C ALA A 60 1.18 6.44 -15.60
N GLU A 61 1.39 6.47 -14.28
CA GLU A 61 2.69 6.78 -13.68
C GLU A 61 3.77 5.79 -14.13
N ASN A 62 3.48 4.49 -14.12
CA ASN A 62 4.45 3.47 -14.51
C ASN A 62 4.77 3.50 -16.00
N VAL A 63 3.77 3.74 -16.87
CA VAL A 63 3.98 3.95 -18.30
C VAL A 63 4.89 5.16 -18.55
N LEU A 64 4.58 6.30 -17.92
CA LEU A 64 5.38 7.52 -18.04
C LEU A 64 6.78 7.34 -17.43
N GLY A 65 6.87 6.67 -16.29
CA GLY A 65 8.14 6.39 -15.61
C GLY A 65 9.10 5.59 -16.48
N LEU A 66 8.61 4.56 -17.18
CA LEU A 66 9.42 3.80 -18.12
C LEU A 66 9.77 4.58 -19.38
N TYR A 67 8.83 5.38 -19.87
CA TYR A 67 9.05 6.17 -21.11
C TYR A 67 10.14 7.23 -20.91
N TYR A 68 10.14 7.94 -19.77
CA TYR A 68 11.09 9.02 -19.48
C TYR A 68 12.33 8.61 -18.68
N ARG A 69 12.49 7.31 -18.33
CA ARG A 69 13.66 6.83 -17.60
C ARG A 69 14.97 6.97 -18.39
N LYS A 70 16.07 7.04 -17.67
CA LYS A 70 17.41 7.09 -18.26
C LYS A 70 18.16 5.79 -17.99
N LYS A 71 18.91 5.34 -18.97
CA LYS A 71 19.83 4.21 -18.82
C LYS A 71 21.16 4.73 -18.28
N ASN A 72 21.64 4.11 -17.21
CA ASN A 72 22.92 4.42 -16.57
C ASN A 72 24.08 3.66 -17.25
N LYS A 73 25.33 4.07 -16.96
CA LYS A 73 26.54 3.44 -17.51
C LYS A 73 26.70 1.97 -17.09
N ASP A 74 26.21 1.59 -15.93
CA ASP A 74 26.20 0.22 -15.39
C ASP A 74 25.07 -0.67 -15.97
N GLY A 75 24.28 -0.13 -16.89
CA GLY A 75 23.13 -0.81 -17.50
C GLY A 75 21.86 -0.82 -16.66
N SER A 76 21.85 -0.19 -15.49
CA SER A 76 20.64 0.06 -14.70
C SER A 76 19.80 1.17 -15.32
N PHE A 77 18.56 1.33 -14.81
CA PHE A 77 17.69 2.42 -15.21
C PHE A 77 17.37 3.29 -14.00
N SER A 78 17.38 4.60 -14.20
CA SER A 78 16.92 5.61 -13.25
C SER A 78 15.66 6.27 -13.79
N GLY A 79 14.59 6.23 -13.03
CA GLY A 79 13.29 6.81 -13.38
C GLY A 79 12.50 7.15 -12.13
N GLY A 80 11.28 7.62 -12.32
CA GLY A 80 10.39 8.05 -11.25
C GLY A 80 9.56 9.24 -11.68
N ALA A 81 8.64 9.68 -10.83
CA ALA A 81 7.75 10.80 -11.12
C ALA A 81 8.52 12.07 -11.51
N PHE A 82 9.60 12.37 -10.82
CA PHE A 82 10.44 13.53 -11.08
C PHE A 82 11.11 13.51 -12.47
N TYR A 83 11.30 12.34 -13.11
CA TYR A 83 11.81 12.25 -14.48
C TYR A 83 10.76 12.69 -15.50
N TYR A 84 9.54 12.14 -15.45
CA TYR A 84 8.52 12.53 -16.43
C TYR A 84 8.01 13.96 -16.21
N ILE A 85 8.04 14.46 -14.98
CA ILE A 85 7.76 15.89 -14.72
C ILE A 85 8.85 16.77 -15.33
N ALA A 86 10.13 16.47 -15.06
CA ALA A 86 11.25 17.28 -15.55
C ALA A 86 11.36 17.28 -17.08
N TYR A 87 11.17 16.12 -17.71
CA TYR A 87 11.42 15.94 -19.15
C TYR A 87 10.14 15.96 -19.99
N GLY A 88 9.00 15.56 -19.46
CA GLY A 88 7.71 15.62 -20.14
C GLY A 88 7.14 17.03 -20.18
N ILE A 89 7.13 17.72 -19.04
CA ILE A 89 6.68 19.14 -18.94
C ILE A 89 7.82 20.09 -19.38
N LYS A 90 9.06 19.59 -19.51
CA LYS A 90 10.28 20.38 -19.84
C LYS A 90 10.63 21.46 -18.80
N GLN A 91 10.17 21.28 -17.56
CA GLN A 91 10.43 22.20 -16.43
C GLN A 91 11.25 21.46 -15.36
N LYS A 92 12.57 21.58 -15.42
CA LYS A 92 13.49 20.86 -14.51
C LYS A 92 13.26 21.17 -13.04
N TRP A 93 12.92 22.42 -12.71
CA TRP A 93 12.70 22.83 -11.32
C TRP A 93 11.50 22.12 -10.68
N LEU A 94 10.43 21.85 -11.46
CA LEU A 94 9.29 21.06 -10.99
C LEU A 94 9.71 19.60 -10.70
N GLY A 95 10.60 19.05 -11.52
CA GLY A 95 11.17 17.72 -11.27
C GLY A 95 11.96 17.65 -9.95
N TYR A 96 12.77 18.67 -9.65
CA TYR A 96 13.48 18.74 -8.36
C TYR A 96 12.50 18.86 -7.18
N LEU A 97 11.49 19.70 -7.32
CA LEU A 97 10.46 19.87 -6.29
C LEU A 97 9.70 18.55 -6.04
N ALA A 98 9.31 17.85 -7.11
CA ALA A 98 8.68 16.53 -7.02
C ALA A 98 9.59 15.49 -6.34
N ALA A 99 10.89 15.50 -6.63
CA ALA A 99 11.86 14.61 -5.98
C ALA A 99 11.96 14.88 -4.47
N ILE A 100 11.97 16.14 -4.06
CA ILE A 100 11.99 16.53 -2.64
C ILE A 100 10.73 16.05 -1.94
N PHE A 101 9.54 16.27 -2.52
CA PHE A 101 8.29 15.81 -1.93
C PHE A 101 8.20 14.29 -1.86
N CYS A 102 8.64 13.58 -2.90
CA CYS A 102 8.70 12.11 -2.89
C CYS A 102 9.64 11.60 -1.78
N MET A 103 10.80 12.23 -1.59
CA MET A 103 11.74 11.90 -0.51
C MET A 103 11.11 12.15 0.87
N LEU A 104 10.47 13.29 1.09
CA LEU A 104 9.80 13.60 2.36
C LEU A 104 8.65 12.63 2.65
N ALA A 105 7.87 12.28 1.63
CA ALA A 105 6.81 11.29 1.75
C ALA A 105 7.39 9.91 2.12
N ALA A 106 8.47 9.46 1.46
CA ALA A 106 9.11 8.19 1.76
C ALA A 106 9.64 8.13 3.21
N VAL A 107 10.25 9.22 3.71
CA VAL A 107 10.69 9.32 5.10
C VAL A 107 9.50 9.23 6.07
N GLY A 108 8.42 9.98 5.80
CA GLY A 108 7.20 9.94 6.60
C GLY A 108 6.56 8.55 6.65
N MET A 109 6.41 7.91 5.48
CA MET A 109 5.85 6.55 5.38
C MET A 109 6.70 5.52 6.11
N SER A 110 8.03 5.56 5.96
CA SER A 110 8.96 4.68 6.67
C SER A 110 8.86 4.86 8.19
N GLY A 111 8.74 6.09 8.66
CA GLY A 111 8.54 6.41 10.08
C GLY A 111 7.24 5.84 10.64
N VAL A 112 6.13 5.97 9.89
CA VAL A 112 4.85 5.39 10.26
C VAL A 112 4.92 3.87 10.35
N GLN A 113 5.51 3.20 9.35
CA GLN A 113 5.67 1.74 9.34
C GLN A 113 6.52 1.27 10.53
N THR A 114 7.67 1.89 10.77
CA THR A 114 8.56 1.52 11.88
C THR A 114 7.88 1.73 13.24
N ASN A 115 7.13 2.82 13.41
CA ASN A 115 6.37 3.08 14.64
C ASN A 115 5.30 2.00 14.88
N LYS A 116 4.62 1.55 13.83
CA LYS A 116 3.62 0.47 13.94
C LYS A 116 4.27 -0.88 14.28
N ILE A 117 5.40 -1.22 13.65
CA ILE A 117 6.16 -2.43 13.95
C ILE A 117 6.60 -2.43 15.42
N SER A 118 7.24 -1.34 15.88
CA SER A 118 7.71 -1.25 17.25
C SER A 118 6.57 -1.27 18.27
N GLY A 119 5.45 -0.61 17.96
CA GLY A 119 4.26 -0.66 18.80
C GLY A 119 3.64 -2.05 18.91
N THR A 120 3.54 -2.79 17.81
CA THR A 120 2.99 -4.15 17.79
C THR A 120 3.87 -5.12 18.57
N ILE A 121 5.19 -5.09 18.37
CA ILE A 121 6.14 -5.93 19.11
C ILE A 121 6.13 -5.57 20.60
N SER A 122 6.08 -4.29 20.94
CA SER A 122 6.00 -3.79 22.31
C SER A 122 4.74 -4.30 23.02
N SER A 123 3.59 -4.24 22.34
CA SER A 123 2.33 -4.78 22.87
C SER A 123 2.39 -6.29 23.07
N ALA A 124 2.93 -7.03 22.10
CA ALA A 124 3.07 -8.49 22.18
C ALA A 124 4.02 -8.93 23.31
N ALA A 125 5.08 -8.14 23.55
CA ALA A 125 6.03 -8.38 24.64
C ALA A 125 5.54 -7.91 26.02
N GLY A 126 4.38 -7.24 26.09
CA GLY A 126 3.87 -6.65 27.35
C GLY A 126 4.75 -5.51 27.90
N ASN A 127 5.63 -4.94 27.08
CA ASN A 127 6.56 -3.88 27.48
C ASN A 127 6.27 -2.59 26.71
N SER A 128 5.67 -1.61 27.39
CA SER A 128 5.28 -0.30 26.81
C SER A 128 6.36 0.78 26.94
N GLU A 129 7.52 0.46 27.52
CA GLU A 129 8.59 1.40 27.76
C GLU A 129 9.15 2.04 26.46
N THR A 130 9.42 3.33 26.50
CA THR A 130 9.91 4.08 25.35
C THR A 130 11.26 3.56 24.84
N TRP A 131 12.17 3.18 25.74
CA TRP A 131 13.47 2.63 25.40
C TRP A 131 13.34 1.32 24.62
N PHE A 132 12.38 0.47 24.97
CA PHE A 132 12.14 -0.81 24.29
C PHE A 132 11.66 -0.58 22.84
N LYS A 133 10.73 0.36 22.64
CA LYS A 133 10.29 0.77 21.30
C LYS A 133 11.41 1.36 20.47
N LEU A 134 12.28 2.17 21.08
CA LEU A 134 13.46 2.74 20.42
C LEU A 134 14.45 1.64 19.99
N MET A 135 14.71 0.68 20.86
CA MET A 135 15.59 -0.46 20.56
C MET A 135 15.07 -1.25 19.35
N ILE A 136 13.76 -1.55 19.30
CA ILE A 136 13.14 -2.22 18.15
C ILE A 136 13.29 -1.35 16.89
N GLY A 137 13.05 -0.04 17.00
CA GLY A 137 13.22 0.90 15.89
C GLY A 137 14.64 0.90 15.32
N ILE A 138 15.66 0.87 16.18
CA ILE A 138 17.08 0.78 15.79
C ILE A 138 17.34 -0.55 15.06
N ILE A 139 16.84 -1.67 15.59
CA ILE A 139 17.00 -2.99 14.95
C ILE A 139 16.40 -2.97 13.55
N VAL A 140 15.16 -2.47 13.39
CA VAL A 140 14.49 -2.36 12.10
C VAL A 140 15.30 -1.47 11.14
N ALA A 141 15.82 -0.33 11.63
CA ALA A 141 16.62 0.58 10.83
C ALA A 141 17.92 -0.08 10.34
N VAL A 142 18.62 -0.85 11.18
CA VAL A 142 19.83 -1.60 10.80
C VAL A 142 19.51 -2.64 9.71
N PHE A 143 18.44 -3.43 9.87
CA PHE A 143 18.03 -4.39 8.84
C PHE A 143 17.68 -3.70 7.52
N ALA A 144 16.92 -2.60 7.57
CA ALA A 144 16.59 -1.80 6.39
C ALA A 144 17.85 -1.24 5.71
N ALA A 145 18.80 -0.69 6.48
CA ALA A 145 20.05 -0.16 5.94
C ALA A 145 20.87 -1.25 5.22
N VAL A 146 20.98 -2.46 5.79
CA VAL A 146 21.68 -3.59 5.16
C VAL A 146 21.07 -3.94 3.81
N VAL A 147 19.72 -3.86 3.67
CA VAL A 147 19.04 -4.12 2.40
C VAL A 147 19.27 -2.98 1.40
N ILE A 148 19.09 -1.73 1.85
CA ILE A 148 19.13 -0.53 1.00
C ILE A 148 20.53 -0.28 0.43
N ILE A 149 21.60 -0.52 1.19
CA ILE A 149 23.02 -0.35 0.74
C ILE A 149 23.30 -1.21 -0.50
N GLY A 150 22.60 -2.34 -0.68
CA GLY A 150 22.73 -3.20 -1.87
C GLY A 150 22.01 -2.67 -3.12
N GLY A 151 21.33 -1.50 -3.03
CA GLY A 151 20.62 -0.86 -4.14
C GLY A 151 19.39 -1.64 -4.62
N ILE A 152 18.79 -1.14 -5.71
CA ILE A 152 17.50 -1.64 -6.24
C ILE A 152 17.51 -3.15 -6.56
N LYS A 153 18.64 -3.72 -6.97
CA LYS A 153 18.77 -5.15 -7.22
C LYS A 153 18.61 -5.99 -5.96
N ARG A 154 19.20 -5.55 -4.86
CA ARG A 154 19.09 -6.25 -3.58
C ARG A 154 17.70 -6.10 -3.01
N ILE A 155 17.15 -4.90 -3.06
CA ILE A 155 15.78 -4.61 -2.66
C ILE A 155 14.81 -5.50 -3.45
N GLY A 156 14.87 -5.49 -4.79
CA GLY A 156 14.00 -6.29 -5.65
C GLY A 156 14.11 -7.80 -5.39
N ARG A 157 15.34 -8.32 -5.19
CA ARG A 157 15.56 -9.73 -4.89
C ARG A 157 14.96 -10.14 -3.54
N ILE A 158 15.18 -9.36 -2.49
CA ILE A 158 14.65 -9.64 -1.15
C ILE A 158 13.14 -9.51 -1.16
N ALA A 159 12.60 -8.45 -1.77
CA ALA A 159 11.16 -8.25 -1.91
C ALA A 159 10.49 -9.40 -2.68
N SER A 160 11.09 -9.87 -3.78
CA SER A 160 10.54 -10.98 -4.58
C SER A 160 10.49 -12.32 -3.84
N MET A 161 11.24 -12.47 -2.75
CA MET A 161 11.16 -13.63 -1.86
C MET A 161 10.18 -13.42 -0.70
N LEU A 162 10.25 -12.25 -0.06
CA LEU A 162 9.46 -11.97 1.15
C LEU A 162 7.99 -11.68 0.86
N VAL A 163 7.71 -10.90 -0.18
CA VAL A 163 6.33 -10.45 -0.47
C VAL A 163 5.38 -11.61 -0.76
N PRO A 164 5.71 -12.59 -1.63
CA PRO A 164 4.81 -13.73 -1.85
C PRO A 164 4.57 -14.55 -0.58
N VAL A 165 5.61 -14.80 0.22
CA VAL A 165 5.49 -15.57 1.47
C VAL A 165 4.62 -14.84 2.49
N MET A 166 4.91 -13.55 2.72
CA MET A 166 4.15 -12.71 3.62
C MET A 166 2.67 -12.62 3.21
N SER A 167 2.42 -12.36 1.92
CA SER A 167 1.06 -12.24 1.39
C SER A 167 0.30 -13.55 1.48
N LEU A 168 0.94 -14.68 1.16
CA LEU A 168 0.32 -16.00 1.25
C LEU A 168 -0.06 -16.34 2.70
N LEU A 169 0.83 -16.10 3.65
CA LEU A 169 0.56 -16.31 5.08
C LEU A 169 -0.60 -15.43 5.56
N PHE A 170 -0.60 -14.15 5.17
CA PHE A 170 -1.68 -13.23 5.54
C PHE A 170 -3.02 -13.67 4.93
N ILE A 171 -3.05 -14.01 3.65
CA ILE A 171 -4.27 -14.49 2.96
C ILE A 171 -4.77 -15.76 3.61
N ALA A 172 -3.89 -16.75 3.86
CA ALA A 172 -4.26 -18.01 4.48
C ALA A 172 -4.86 -17.79 5.89
N ALA A 173 -4.18 -17.01 6.74
CA ALA A 173 -4.68 -16.69 8.07
C ALA A 173 -6.02 -15.94 8.04
N SER A 174 -6.15 -14.96 7.14
CA SER A 174 -7.39 -14.21 6.97
C SER A 174 -8.55 -15.11 6.52
N LEU A 175 -8.31 -15.99 5.55
CA LEU A 175 -9.33 -16.93 5.07
C LEU A 175 -9.76 -17.91 6.16
N VAL A 176 -8.83 -18.42 6.98
CA VAL A 176 -9.18 -19.29 8.12
C VAL A 176 -10.13 -18.56 9.07
N ILE A 177 -9.82 -17.32 9.46
CA ILE A 177 -10.67 -16.54 10.36
C ILE A 177 -12.05 -16.27 9.73
N ILE A 178 -12.09 -15.88 8.46
CA ILE A 178 -13.35 -15.61 7.75
C ILE A 178 -14.20 -16.88 7.66
N VAL A 179 -13.60 -18.03 7.35
CA VAL A 179 -14.32 -19.32 7.27
C VAL A 179 -14.86 -19.76 8.64
N MET A 180 -14.08 -19.57 9.71
CA MET A 180 -14.55 -19.83 11.08
C MET A 180 -15.74 -18.95 11.48
N ASN A 181 -15.89 -17.77 10.88
CA ASN A 181 -16.98 -16.83 11.13
C ASN A 181 -17.91 -16.69 9.90
N ALA A 182 -18.01 -17.71 9.04
CA ALA A 182 -18.71 -17.64 7.75
C ALA A 182 -20.20 -17.25 7.88
N HIS A 183 -20.87 -17.62 8.97
CA HIS A 183 -22.24 -17.22 9.25
C HIS A 183 -22.45 -15.70 9.35
N ALA A 184 -21.40 -14.94 9.68
CA ALA A 184 -21.43 -13.48 9.78
C ALA A 184 -21.29 -12.78 8.42
N ILE A 185 -20.87 -13.48 7.36
CA ILE A 185 -20.59 -12.88 6.03
C ILE A 185 -21.79 -12.10 5.47
N PRO A 186 -23.02 -12.63 5.46
CA PRO A 186 -24.18 -11.88 4.94
C PRO A 186 -24.42 -10.56 5.67
N GLU A 187 -24.26 -10.57 6.99
CA GLU A 187 -24.41 -9.37 7.81
C GLU A 187 -23.28 -8.37 7.55
N VAL A 188 -22.05 -8.83 7.36
CA VAL A 188 -20.91 -7.96 6.98
C VAL A 188 -21.18 -7.24 5.67
N PHE A 189 -21.67 -7.94 4.64
CA PHE A 189 -22.08 -7.29 3.39
C PHE A 189 -23.18 -6.26 3.63
N ARG A 190 -24.19 -6.59 4.42
CA ARG A 190 -25.27 -5.65 4.77
C ARG A 190 -24.71 -4.39 5.44
N LEU A 191 -23.79 -4.54 6.41
CA LEU A 191 -23.18 -3.42 7.11
C LEU A 191 -22.34 -2.55 6.18
N ILE A 192 -21.52 -3.15 5.32
CA ILE A 192 -20.69 -2.43 4.37
C ILE A 192 -21.58 -1.59 3.44
N PHE A 193 -22.55 -2.20 2.78
CA PHE A 193 -23.37 -1.49 1.78
C PHE A 193 -24.38 -0.52 2.41
N SER A 194 -24.97 -0.85 3.56
CA SER A 194 -25.87 0.09 4.26
C SER A 194 -25.10 1.27 4.86
N GLY A 195 -23.84 1.06 5.20
CA GLY A 195 -22.96 2.11 5.75
C GLY A 195 -22.41 3.08 4.72
N VAL A 196 -22.49 2.77 3.41
CA VAL A 196 -21.87 3.58 2.33
C VAL A 196 -22.32 5.04 2.38
N PHE A 197 -23.61 5.28 2.60
CA PHE A 197 -24.21 6.61 2.61
C PHE A 197 -24.54 7.11 4.01
N GLY A 198 -24.21 6.35 5.06
CA GLY A 198 -24.50 6.76 6.43
C GLY A 198 -26.00 6.95 6.71
N PHE A 199 -26.89 6.17 6.07
CA PHE A 199 -28.34 6.36 6.11
C PHE A 199 -28.94 6.44 7.51
N LYS A 200 -28.41 5.69 8.49
CA LYS A 200 -28.88 5.77 9.90
C LYS A 200 -28.63 7.13 10.52
N ALA A 201 -27.54 7.81 10.16
CA ALA A 201 -27.20 9.14 10.67
C ALA A 201 -27.94 10.27 9.89
N MET A 202 -28.37 10.01 8.66
CA MET A 202 -29.15 10.96 7.87
C MET A 202 -30.52 11.28 8.51
N ALA A 203 -31.12 10.31 9.20
CA ALA A 203 -32.39 10.50 9.89
C ALA A 203 -32.34 11.46 11.10
N GLY A 204 -31.12 11.76 11.62
CA GLY A 204 -30.91 12.60 12.80
C GLY A 204 -30.39 14.02 12.55
N GLY A 205 -30.42 14.54 11.31
CA GLY A 205 -29.98 15.92 11.02
C GLY A 205 -28.45 16.13 10.86
N PHE A 206 -27.61 15.20 11.32
CA PHE A 206 -26.15 15.20 11.17
C PHE A 206 -25.65 14.39 9.98
N GLY A 207 -26.54 13.94 9.10
CA GLY A 207 -26.27 12.97 8.04
C GLY A 207 -25.19 13.41 7.05
N GLY A 208 -25.18 14.68 6.68
CA GLY A 208 -24.16 15.22 5.77
C GLY A 208 -22.75 15.15 6.33
N TYR A 209 -22.57 15.39 7.64
CA TYR A 209 -21.28 15.28 8.29
C TYR A 209 -20.79 13.84 8.34
N VAL A 210 -21.65 12.92 8.77
CA VAL A 210 -21.30 11.48 8.85
C VAL A 210 -20.96 10.92 7.47
N PHE A 211 -21.76 11.21 6.46
CA PHE A 211 -21.49 10.83 5.08
C PHE A 211 -20.12 11.34 4.59
N SER A 212 -19.83 12.63 4.85
CA SER A 212 -18.53 13.22 4.53
C SER A 212 -17.37 12.48 5.25
N GLN A 213 -17.55 12.06 6.50
CA GLN A 213 -16.51 11.29 7.22
C GLN A 213 -16.30 9.90 6.62
N VAL A 214 -17.35 9.17 6.27
CA VAL A 214 -17.25 7.85 5.63
C VAL A 214 -16.44 7.94 4.35
N ILE A 215 -16.77 8.90 3.47
CA ILE A 215 -16.03 9.15 2.23
C ILE A 215 -14.57 9.50 2.51
N LYS A 216 -14.35 10.52 3.32
CA LYS A 216 -13.00 11.02 3.62
C LYS A 216 -12.10 9.93 4.21
N LYS A 217 -12.62 9.15 5.16
CA LYS A 217 -11.85 8.09 5.81
C LYS A 217 -11.59 6.92 4.86
N GLY A 218 -12.60 6.50 4.08
CA GLY A 218 -12.43 5.42 3.11
C GLY A 218 -11.46 5.80 2.00
N MET A 219 -11.68 6.94 1.32
CA MET A 219 -10.81 7.38 0.23
C MET A 219 -9.38 7.66 0.71
N ALA A 220 -9.21 8.37 1.83
CA ALA A 220 -7.89 8.66 2.37
C ALA A 220 -7.11 7.38 2.70
N ARG A 221 -7.79 6.34 3.20
CA ARG A 221 -7.14 5.06 3.48
C ARG A 221 -6.83 4.26 2.23
N GLY A 222 -7.71 4.28 1.21
CA GLY A 222 -7.43 3.68 -0.09
C GLY A 222 -6.17 4.28 -0.72
N VAL A 223 -6.11 5.60 -0.86
CA VAL A 223 -4.93 6.31 -1.39
C VAL A 223 -3.68 6.05 -0.56
N PHE A 224 -3.79 6.08 0.77
CA PHE A 224 -2.65 5.82 1.67
C PHE A 224 -2.13 4.40 1.55
N SER A 225 -3.00 3.41 1.34
CA SER A 225 -2.63 2.00 1.24
C SER A 225 -1.89 1.71 -0.07
N ASN A 226 -2.48 2.11 -1.20
CA ASN A 226 -1.97 1.75 -2.52
C ASN A 226 -0.94 2.74 -3.09
N GLU A 227 -0.70 3.86 -2.43
CA GLU A 227 0.28 4.90 -2.79
C GLU A 227 0.16 5.44 -4.23
N ALA A 228 -0.94 5.17 -4.94
CA ALA A 228 -1.13 5.62 -6.30
C ALA A 228 -1.14 7.16 -6.37
N GLY A 229 -0.33 7.72 -7.26
CA GLY A 229 -0.13 9.16 -7.37
C GLY A 229 1.00 9.73 -6.51
N LEU A 230 1.61 8.92 -5.63
CA LEU A 230 2.72 9.35 -4.77
C LEU A 230 4.08 9.37 -5.52
N GLY A 231 4.20 8.58 -6.59
CA GLY A 231 5.44 8.47 -7.37
C GLY A 231 6.48 7.51 -6.78
N SER A 232 6.20 6.86 -5.67
CA SER A 232 7.09 5.88 -5.02
C SER A 232 7.17 4.59 -5.83
N SER A 233 6.04 4.01 -6.20
CA SER A 233 5.91 2.78 -6.98
C SER A 233 6.64 2.88 -8.33
N VAL A 234 6.50 4.00 -9.02
CA VAL A 234 7.10 4.22 -10.33
C VAL A 234 8.63 4.20 -10.30
N ILE A 235 9.28 4.52 -9.18
CA ILE A 235 10.74 4.42 -9.04
C ILE A 235 11.17 2.96 -9.16
N ALA A 236 10.50 2.06 -8.46
CA ALA A 236 10.76 0.62 -8.52
C ALA A 236 10.48 0.05 -9.91
N HIS A 237 9.32 0.37 -10.48
CA HIS A 237 8.91 -0.09 -11.81
C HIS A 237 9.85 0.40 -12.92
N SER A 238 10.37 1.63 -12.81
CA SER A 238 11.32 2.18 -13.78
C SER A 238 12.63 1.42 -13.86
N ALA A 239 13.02 0.69 -12.81
CA ALA A 239 14.24 -0.12 -12.78
C ALA A 239 14.12 -1.45 -13.55
N SER A 240 12.93 -1.82 -14.01
CA SER A 240 12.66 -3.06 -14.75
C SER A 240 13.45 -3.15 -16.06
N GLU A 241 13.84 -4.36 -16.46
CA GLU A 241 14.52 -4.62 -17.74
C GLU A 241 13.61 -4.49 -18.98
N THR A 242 12.28 -4.45 -18.79
CA THR A 242 11.34 -4.38 -19.92
C THR A 242 11.51 -3.10 -20.73
N ARG A 243 11.32 -3.23 -22.05
CA ARG A 243 11.32 -2.10 -22.99
C ARG A 243 9.91 -1.60 -23.30
N GLU A 244 8.89 -2.32 -22.85
CA GLU A 244 7.50 -2.04 -23.15
C GLU A 244 6.83 -1.36 -21.96
N PRO A 245 6.60 -0.02 -21.99
CA PRO A 245 6.01 0.71 -20.86
C PRO A 245 4.65 0.17 -20.45
N VAL A 246 3.80 -0.19 -21.42
CA VAL A 246 2.46 -0.73 -21.19
C VAL A 246 2.49 -2.01 -20.36
N LYS A 247 3.42 -2.93 -20.62
CA LYS A 247 3.56 -4.17 -19.83
C LYS A 247 3.87 -3.89 -18.36
N GLN A 248 4.69 -2.88 -18.10
CA GLN A 248 4.98 -2.52 -16.72
C GLN A 248 3.85 -1.71 -16.08
N GLY A 249 3.12 -0.93 -16.87
CA GLY A 249 1.90 -0.26 -16.42
C GLY A 249 0.84 -1.24 -15.93
N LEU A 250 0.65 -2.38 -16.61
CA LEU A 250 -0.26 -3.44 -16.18
C LEU A 250 0.11 -4.03 -14.81
N TRP A 251 1.41 -4.12 -14.48
CA TRP A 251 1.84 -4.48 -13.14
C TRP A 251 1.42 -3.47 -12.09
N GLY A 252 1.38 -2.18 -12.44
CA GLY A 252 0.86 -1.13 -11.55
C GLY A 252 -0.64 -1.25 -11.28
N ILE A 253 -1.45 -1.66 -12.27
CA ILE A 253 -2.86 -2.00 -12.04
C ILE A 253 -2.96 -3.15 -11.05
N PHE A 254 -2.20 -4.23 -11.28
CA PHE A 254 -2.22 -5.40 -10.43
C PHE A 254 -1.74 -5.10 -9.00
N GLU A 255 -0.77 -4.21 -8.83
CA GLU A 255 -0.27 -3.74 -7.54
C GLU A 255 -1.39 -3.14 -6.69
N VAL A 256 -2.10 -2.13 -7.23
CA VAL A 256 -3.20 -1.46 -6.53
C VAL A 256 -4.38 -2.41 -6.29
N PHE A 257 -4.70 -3.26 -7.26
CA PHE A 257 -5.73 -4.29 -7.12
C PHE A 257 -5.40 -5.24 -5.98
N PHE A 258 -4.18 -5.77 -5.96
CA PHE A 258 -3.74 -6.71 -4.94
C PHE A 258 -3.73 -6.08 -3.55
N ASP A 259 -3.19 -4.87 -3.43
CA ASP A 259 -3.14 -4.13 -2.17
C ASP A 259 -4.53 -3.89 -1.58
N THR A 260 -5.41 -3.27 -2.36
CA THR A 260 -6.66 -2.76 -1.81
C THR A 260 -7.82 -3.75 -1.97
N PHE A 261 -8.03 -4.33 -3.17
CA PHE A 261 -9.14 -5.26 -3.38
C PHE A 261 -8.91 -6.63 -2.74
N ILE A 262 -7.66 -7.09 -2.60
CA ILE A 262 -7.40 -8.36 -1.94
C ILE A 262 -7.04 -8.13 -0.47
N ILE A 263 -5.90 -7.51 -0.17
CA ILE A 263 -5.37 -7.46 1.20
C ILE A 263 -6.23 -6.62 2.13
N CYS A 264 -6.60 -5.38 1.74
CA CYS A 264 -7.45 -4.54 2.59
C CYS A 264 -8.85 -5.10 2.76
N THR A 265 -9.42 -5.74 1.72
CA THR A 265 -10.74 -6.38 1.81
C THR A 265 -10.71 -7.56 2.77
N LEU A 266 -9.71 -8.43 2.68
CA LEU A 266 -9.53 -9.53 3.65
C LEU A 266 -9.44 -9.01 5.07
N THR A 267 -8.66 -7.94 5.30
CA THR A 267 -8.57 -7.30 6.61
C THR A 267 -9.94 -6.81 7.09
N ALA A 268 -10.69 -6.13 6.22
CA ALA A 268 -12.02 -5.63 6.57
C ALA A 268 -12.97 -6.78 6.94
N PHE A 269 -12.96 -7.87 6.18
CA PHE A 269 -13.77 -9.04 6.49
C PHE A 269 -13.36 -9.73 7.78
N VAL A 270 -12.07 -9.91 8.03
CA VAL A 270 -11.57 -10.46 9.31
C VAL A 270 -12.10 -9.63 10.49
N ILE A 271 -11.98 -8.32 10.41
CA ILE A 271 -12.43 -7.42 11.48
C ILE A 271 -13.95 -7.53 11.63
N LEU A 272 -14.71 -7.32 10.55
CA LEU A 272 -16.16 -7.22 10.63
C LEU A 272 -16.83 -8.55 10.98
N THR A 273 -16.35 -9.69 10.45
CA THR A 273 -16.90 -11.01 10.81
C THR A 273 -16.66 -11.32 12.30
N THR A 274 -15.49 -10.97 12.82
CA THR A 274 -15.15 -11.15 14.24
C THR A 274 -16.03 -10.27 15.13
N TYR A 275 -16.24 -9.01 14.74
CA TYR A 275 -17.11 -8.08 15.49
C TYR A 275 -18.58 -8.53 15.49
N VAL A 276 -19.11 -9.00 14.34
CA VAL A 276 -20.47 -9.55 14.25
C VAL A 276 -20.62 -10.75 15.17
N ASN A 277 -19.66 -11.68 15.10
CA ASN A 277 -19.70 -12.91 15.91
C ASN A 277 -19.66 -12.65 17.41
N ASN A 278 -18.90 -11.65 17.85
CA ASN A 278 -18.74 -11.28 19.27
C ASN A 278 -19.89 -10.39 19.80
N GLY A 279 -20.90 -10.05 19.00
CA GLY A 279 -22.00 -9.17 19.38
C GLY A 279 -21.60 -7.73 19.69
N GLN A 280 -20.37 -7.32 19.27
CA GLN A 280 -19.81 -6.01 19.61
C GLN A 280 -20.22 -4.86 18.69
N LEU A 281 -21.06 -5.14 17.67
CA LEU A 281 -21.53 -4.15 16.68
C LEU A 281 -22.66 -3.23 17.17
N GLN A 282 -22.99 -3.20 18.45
CA GLN A 282 -24.05 -2.33 18.96
C GLN A 282 -23.70 -0.82 18.93
N GLY A 283 -22.52 -0.44 18.42
CA GLY A 283 -22.02 0.94 18.36
C GLY A 283 -21.78 1.53 16.97
N PHE A 284 -22.11 0.81 15.87
CA PHE A 284 -21.96 1.30 14.50
C PHE A 284 -23.28 1.68 13.85
#